data_0dde1332d0fd8bc024201313ec8d992a
#
_entry.id   0dde1332d0fd8bc024201313ec8d992a
#
_cell.length_a   1.000
_cell.length_b   1.000
_cell.length_c   1.000
_cell.angle_alpha   90.00
_cell.angle_beta   90.00
_cell.angle_gamma   90.00
#
_symmetry.space_group_name_H-M   'P 1'
#
loop_
_entity.id
_entity.type
_entity.pdbx_description
1 polymer ?
#
loop_
_entity_poly.entity_id
_entity_poly.type
_entity_poly.pdbx_seq_one_letter_code
_entity_poly.pdbx_strand_id
1 'polypeptide(L)'
;RLLSFTKAADALHMTQPAVTFQIRQLEDYFNTRLFDRTHNRISLTSAGHLVKGYTDQIITLYSEMDNEVRKLTGDVLGPLVLGASTTIGEYVIPSILGEYQAKFPDVAVRLHVANTEGVLHMVENNEIDIGIVEGPVGNKNLVSKVCWDDELVIVTPPEHPLTQNPISGIDEILEYPFISREEGSGTRDVILDYLQSAGRDISDLNLTMEFGSPESIKSAVAADLGISILSIATLDKELALGMLSKLSLDPPLTRPFSIVYQRQKFRLRAMDEFLEFTEAHCVEKQAAN
;
A
#
# COMPACT_ATOMS: atom_id res chain seq x y z
N ARG A 1 18.55 -5.46 10.37
CA ARG A 1 17.45 -4.65 9.83
C ARG A 1 17.03 -3.56 10.81
N LEU A 2 16.72 -3.87 12.06
CA LEU A 2 16.14 -2.94 13.04
C LEU A 2 17.15 -1.92 13.62
N LEU A 3 18.45 -2.15 13.50
CA LEU A 3 19.54 -1.35 14.08
C LEU A 3 19.28 -0.94 15.55
N SER A 4 18.59 -1.79 16.29
CA SER A 4 18.22 -1.62 17.70
C SER A 4 18.10 -2.98 18.37
N PHE A 5 18.90 -3.23 19.40
CA PHE A 5 18.84 -4.49 20.15
C PHE A 5 17.56 -4.64 20.96
N THR A 6 16.97 -3.55 21.42
CA THR A 6 15.68 -3.58 22.11
C THR A 6 14.56 -3.97 21.15
N LYS A 7 14.44 -3.29 20.00
CA LYS A 7 13.46 -3.65 18.98
C LYS A 7 13.65 -5.08 18.44
N ALA A 8 14.91 -5.53 18.33
CA ALA A 8 15.18 -6.91 17.93
C ALA A 8 14.77 -7.93 18.99
N ALA A 9 14.95 -7.60 20.26
CA ALA A 9 14.50 -8.44 21.39
C ALA A 9 12.98 -8.57 21.40
N ASP A 10 12.26 -7.47 21.24
CA ASP A 10 10.80 -7.45 21.17
C ASP A 10 10.31 -8.30 19.98
N ALA A 11 10.91 -8.12 18.80
CA ALA A 11 10.54 -8.86 17.60
C ALA A 11 10.83 -10.37 17.67
N LEU A 12 11.83 -10.78 18.48
CA LEU A 12 12.21 -12.17 18.66
C LEU A 12 11.62 -12.80 19.94
N HIS A 13 10.77 -12.06 20.68
CA HIS A 13 10.24 -12.47 21.98
C HIS A 13 11.33 -12.89 22.97
N MET A 14 12.44 -12.17 22.96
CA MET A 14 13.60 -12.38 23.80
C MET A 14 13.85 -11.18 24.71
N THR A 15 14.73 -11.34 25.69
CA THR A 15 15.22 -10.19 26.46
C THR A 15 16.37 -9.49 25.73
N GLN A 16 16.50 -8.19 25.89
CA GLN A 16 17.60 -7.43 25.26
C GLN A 16 19.00 -7.94 25.68
N PRO A 17 19.26 -8.35 26.95
CA PRO A 17 20.50 -9.00 27.31
C PRO A 17 20.77 -10.30 26.54
N ALA A 18 19.73 -11.11 26.28
CA ALA A 18 19.87 -12.36 25.53
C ALA A 18 20.28 -12.09 24.08
N VAL A 19 19.64 -11.11 23.41
CA VAL A 19 20.06 -10.71 22.05
C VAL A 19 21.48 -10.18 22.04
N THR A 20 21.85 -9.35 23.01
CA THR A 20 23.23 -8.83 23.13
C THR A 20 24.25 -9.95 23.32
N PHE A 21 23.91 -10.96 24.13
CA PHE A 21 24.75 -12.12 24.36
C PHE A 21 24.97 -12.93 23.07
N GLN A 22 23.91 -13.22 22.31
CA GLN A 22 23.97 -13.92 21.02
C GLN A 22 24.86 -13.19 20.01
N ILE A 23 24.72 -11.87 19.93
CA ILE A 23 25.58 -11.07 19.04
C ILE A 23 27.05 -11.12 19.48
N ARG A 24 27.31 -11.01 20.78
CA ARG A 24 28.70 -11.15 21.29
C ARG A 24 29.29 -12.52 20.97
N GLN A 25 28.55 -13.61 21.16
CA GLN A 25 29.02 -14.95 20.78
C GLN A 25 29.41 -15.05 19.31
N LEU A 26 28.63 -14.42 18.43
CA LEU A 26 28.90 -14.38 17.00
C LEU A 26 30.13 -13.51 16.68
N GLU A 27 30.28 -12.36 17.35
CA GLU A 27 31.48 -11.51 17.25
C GLU A 27 32.75 -12.21 17.76
N ASP A 28 32.63 -12.96 18.86
CA ASP A 28 33.73 -13.78 19.41
C ASP A 28 34.10 -14.91 18.47
N TYR A 29 33.10 -15.59 17.86
CA TYR A 29 33.35 -16.65 16.87
C TYR A 29 34.14 -16.15 15.66
N PHE A 30 33.80 -14.97 15.14
CA PHE A 30 34.49 -14.35 14.01
C PHE A 30 35.75 -13.58 14.44
N ASN A 31 35.99 -13.44 15.73
CA ASN A 31 37.03 -12.62 16.31
C ASN A 31 37.07 -11.19 15.75
N THR A 32 35.88 -10.64 15.50
CA THR A 32 35.71 -9.28 14.97
C THR A 32 34.35 -8.70 15.39
N ARG A 33 34.27 -7.37 15.46
CA ARG A 33 32.97 -6.69 15.71
C ARG A 33 32.13 -6.63 14.45
N LEU A 34 30.86 -6.95 14.59
CA LEU A 34 29.88 -6.87 13.52
C LEU A 34 29.07 -5.58 13.59
N PHE A 35 28.97 -5.00 14.80
CA PHE A 35 28.24 -3.76 15.03
C PHE A 35 29.16 -2.68 15.62
N ASP A 36 29.06 -1.49 15.05
CA ASP A 36 29.66 -0.29 15.60
C ASP A 36 28.66 0.42 16.51
N ARG A 37 29.12 0.81 17.70
CA ARG A 37 28.30 1.45 18.74
C ARG A 37 28.88 2.83 19.04
N THR A 38 28.56 3.80 18.23
CA THR A 38 28.94 5.19 18.46
C THR A 38 27.73 5.98 18.98
N HIS A 39 27.95 6.81 19.99
CA HIS A 39 27.03 7.78 20.60
C HIS A 39 25.56 7.70 20.12
N ASN A 40 24.77 6.77 20.67
CA ASN A 40 23.35 6.57 20.40
C ASN A 40 22.94 6.01 19.03
N ARG A 41 23.85 5.50 18.19
CA ARG A 41 23.53 4.83 16.92
C ARG A 41 24.23 3.48 16.83
N ILE A 42 23.50 2.50 16.29
CA ILE A 42 24.04 1.19 15.96
C ILE A 42 24.13 1.12 14.44
N SER A 43 25.33 0.83 13.93
CA SER A 43 25.59 0.59 12.51
C SER A 43 26.36 -0.71 12.32
N LEU A 44 26.35 -1.25 11.10
CA LEU A 44 27.14 -2.41 10.76
C LEU A 44 28.59 -1.99 10.46
N THR A 45 29.56 -2.80 10.90
CA THR A 45 30.95 -2.72 10.42
C THR A 45 31.05 -3.32 9.01
N SER A 46 32.20 -3.22 8.35
CA SER A 46 32.46 -3.91 7.07
C SER A 46 32.26 -5.43 7.21
N ALA A 47 32.72 -6.03 8.31
CA ALA A 47 32.48 -7.44 8.63
C ALA A 47 30.98 -7.70 8.88
N GLY A 48 30.29 -6.79 9.55
CA GLY A 48 28.84 -6.87 9.75
C GLY A 48 28.06 -6.86 8.46
N HIS A 49 28.43 -6.03 7.49
CA HIS A 49 27.82 -6.01 6.15
C HIS A 49 28.05 -7.34 5.41
N LEU A 50 29.27 -7.89 5.47
CA LEU A 50 29.59 -9.17 4.86
C LEU A 50 28.76 -10.31 5.48
N VAL A 51 28.75 -10.42 6.80
CA VAL A 51 28.00 -11.45 7.53
C VAL A 51 26.51 -11.30 7.26
N LYS A 52 25.97 -10.05 7.23
CA LYS A 52 24.57 -9.79 6.88
C LYS A 52 24.24 -10.33 5.49
N GLY A 53 25.07 -10.08 4.48
CA GLY A 53 24.84 -10.57 3.12
C GLY A 53 24.74 -12.09 3.05
N TYR A 54 25.64 -12.82 3.72
CA TYR A 54 25.55 -14.28 3.80
C TYR A 54 24.38 -14.77 4.64
N THR A 55 24.06 -14.08 5.74
CA THR A 55 22.90 -14.44 6.57
C THR A 55 21.59 -14.28 5.80
N ASP A 56 21.44 -13.21 5.01
CA ASP A 56 20.28 -13.01 4.16
C ASP A 56 20.15 -14.15 3.13
N GLN A 57 21.25 -14.61 2.52
CA GLN A 57 21.27 -15.77 1.61
C GLN A 57 20.90 -17.08 2.32
N ILE A 58 21.43 -17.33 3.51
CA ILE A 58 21.13 -18.55 4.31
C ILE A 58 19.63 -18.58 4.67
N ILE A 59 19.07 -17.45 5.11
CA ILE A 59 17.64 -17.34 5.43
C ILE A 59 16.80 -17.60 4.18
N THR A 60 17.20 -17.04 3.04
CA THR A 60 16.53 -17.28 1.75
C THR A 60 16.55 -18.77 1.40
N LEU A 61 17.71 -19.41 1.44
CA LEU A 61 17.87 -20.82 1.10
C LEU A 61 17.10 -21.76 2.05
N TYR A 62 17.08 -21.42 3.35
CA TYR A 62 16.28 -22.15 4.33
C TYR A 62 14.77 -22.06 3.99
N SER A 63 14.31 -20.88 3.64
CA SER A 63 12.92 -20.66 3.26
C SER A 63 12.56 -21.35 1.93
N GLU A 64 13.50 -21.39 0.97
CA GLU A 64 13.34 -22.16 -0.28
C GLU A 64 13.17 -23.67 0.01
N MET A 65 14.03 -24.22 0.85
CA MET A 65 13.94 -25.61 1.28
C MET A 65 12.60 -25.91 1.95
N ASP A 66 12.16 -25.07 2.91
CA ASP A 66 10.89 -25.23 3.61
C ASP A 66 9.70 -25.20 2.61
N ASN A 67 9.73 -24.30 1.64
CA ASN A 67 8.71 -24.22 0.60
C ASN A 67 8.70 -25.43 -0.34
N GLU A 68 9.90 -25.92 -0.77
CA GLU A 68 9.94 -27.10 -1.63
C GLU A 68 9.40 -28.33 -0.90
N VAL A 69 9.70 -28.48 0.38
CA VAL A 69 9.13 -29.56 1.21
C VAL A 69 7.61 -29.38 1.33
N ARG A 70 7.12 -28.16 1.57
CA ARG A 70 5.69 -27.90 1.69
C ARG A 70 4.93 -28.06 0.37
N LYS A 71 5.56 -27.80 -0.78
CA LYS A 71 4.96 -28.13 -2.09
C LYS A 71 4.64 -29.63 -2.21
N LEU A 72 5.44 -30.48 -1.59
CA LEU A 72 5.20 -31.92 -1.59
C LEU A 72 3.98 -32.32 -0.72
N THR A 73 3.67 -31.57 0.32
CA THR A 73 2.51 -31.81 1.21
C THR A 73 1.21 -31.19 0.70
N GLY A 74 1.28 -30.29 -0.27
CA GLY A 74 0.09 -29.63 -0.84
C GLY A 74 -0.44 -28.46 0.00
N ASP A 75 0.07 -28.22 1.20
CA ASP A 75 -0.46 -27.24 2.15
C ASP A 75 -0.03 -25.82 1.82
N VAL A 76 -0.98 -24.88 1.80
CA VAL A 76 -0.75 -23.44 1.74
C VAL A 76 -1.00 -22.88 3.13
N LEU A 77 0.07 -22.51 3.81
CA LEU A 77 -0.02 -22.05 5.19
C LEU A 77 1.12 -21.05 5.52
N GLY A 78 1.02 -20.42 6.68
CA GLY A 78 2.02 -19.50 7.20
C GLY A 78 1.58 -18.03 7.10
N PRO A 79 2.44 -17.08 7.48
CA PRO A 79 2.11 -15.67 7.47
C PRO A 79 2.13 -15.11 6.05
N LEU A 80 1.18 -14.23 5.76
CA LEU A 80 1.13 -13.36 4.59
C LEU A 80 0.91 -11.93 5.07
N VAL A 81 1.91 -11.07 4.87
CA VAL A 81 1.85 -9.67 5.30
C VAL A 81 1.61 -8.78 4.09
N LEU A 82 0.44 -8.19 4.03
CA LEU A 82 -0.01 -7.34 2.94
C LEU A 82 0.05 -5.86 3.36
N GLY A 83 0.28 -4.99 2.39
CA GLY A 83 0.03 -3.56 2.51
C GLY A 83 -0.96 -3.12 1.44
N ALA A 84 -1.83 -2.19 1.77
CA ALA A 84 -2.73 -1.60 0.80
C ALA A 84 -2.82 -0.09 0.99
N SER A 85 -2.94 0.64 -0.12
CA SER A 85 -3.28 2.06 -0.04
C SER A 85 -4.67 2.23 0.57
N THR A 86 -4.95 3.40 1.14
CA THR A 86 -6.14 3.63 1.98
C THR A 86 -7.43 3.24 1.27
N THR A 87 -7.63 3.68 0.03
CA THR A 87 -8.81 3.32 -0.76
C THR A 87 -8.96 1.81 -0.93
N ILE A 88 -7.87 1.13 -1.31
CA ILE A 88 -7.87 -0.31 -1.54
C ILE A 88 -8.05 -1.07 -0.23
N GLY A 89 -7.34 -0.65 0.82
CA GLY A 89 -7.35 -1.30 2.13
C GLY A 89 -8.69 -1.27 2.84
N GLU A 90 -9.44 -0.19 2.65
CA GLU A 90 -10.72 0.02 3.33
C GLU A 90 -11.92 -0.50 2.52
N TYR A 91 -11.89 -0.41 1.18
CA TYR A 91 -13.09 -0.64 0.35
C TYR A 91 -12.97 -1.82 -0.62
N VAL A 92 -11.78 -2.23 -1.00
CA VAL A 92 -11.59 -3.21 -2.07
C VAL A 92 -11.08 -4.54 -1.54
N ILE A 93 -9.95 -4.52 -0.85
CA ILE A 93 -9.22 -5.72 -0.45
C ILE A 93 -9.97 -6.60 0.57
N PRO A 94 -10.82 -6.08 1.49
CA PRO A 94 -11.50 -6.93 2.46
C PRO A 94 -12.37 -8.03 1.84
N SER A 95 -13.05 -7.75 0.73
CA SER A 95 -13.86 -8.77 0.03
C SER A 95 -12.97 -9.87 -0.57
N ILE A 96 -11.87 -9.47 -1.21
CA ILE A 96 -10.89 -10.37 -1.81
C ILE A 96 -10.24 -11.26 -0.73
N LEU A 97 -9.90 -10.67 0.41
CA LEU A 97 -9.33 -11.42 1.55
C LEU A 97 -10.33 -12.42 2.15
N GLY A 98 -11.62 -12.09 2.17
CA GLY A 98 -12.67 -13.01 2.61
C GLY A 98 -12.71 -14.28 1.76
N GLU A 99 -12.68 -14.14 0.44
CA GLU A 99 -12.65 -15.24 -0.50
C GLU A 99 -11.32 -16.03 -0.43
N TYR A 100 -10.21 -15.32 -0.35
CA TYR A 100 -8.88 -15.92 -0.19
C TYR A 100 -8.79 -16.77 1.08
N GLN A 101 -9.23 -16.21 2.22
CA GLN A 101 -9.21 -16.91 3.52
C GLN A 101 -10.13 -18.16 3.54
N ALA A 102 -11.25 -18.10 2.81
CA ALA A 102 -12.13 -19.27 2.66
C ALA A 102 -11.43 -20.40 1.87
N LYS A 103 -10.60 -20.06 0.89
CA LYS A 103 -9.83 -21.02 0.09
C LYS A 103 -8.58 -21.54 0.82
N PHE A 104 -7.93 -20.70 1.62
CA PHE A 104 -6.67 -20.98 2.32
C PHE A 104 -6.77 -20.65 3.82
N PRO A 105 -7.53 -21.45 4.61
CA PRO A 105 -7.84 -21.13 6.00
C PRO A 105 -6.61 -21.13 6.93
N ASP A 106 -5.54 -21.82 6.57
CA ASP A 106 -4.31 -21.93 7.36
C ASP A 106 -3.28 -20.81 7.07
N VAL A 107 -3.62 -19.85 6.21
CA VAL A 107 -2.80 -18.66 5.95
C VAL A 107 -3.16 -17.56 6.96
N ALA A 108 -2.18 -17.12 7.74
CA ALA A 108 -2.36 -16.01 8.68
C ALA A 108 -2.12 -14.67 7.97
N VAL A 109 -3.19 -14.04 7.48
CA VAL A 109 -3.12 -12.75 6.79
C VAL A 109 -3.01 -11.59 7.78
N ARG A 110 -2.09 -10.67 7.52
CA ARG A 110 -1.99 -9.36 8.18
C ARG A 110 -2.05 -8.28 7.11
N LEU A 111 -2.87 -7.25 7.32
CA LEU A 111 -3.01 -6.12 6.41
C LEU A 111 -2.55 -4.83 7.10
N HIS A 112 -1.62 -4.13 6.46
CA HIS A 112 -1.21 -2.77 6.83
C HIS A 112 -1.83 -1.79 5.83
N VAL A 113 -2.46 -0.74 6.35
CA VAL A 113 -3.05 0.31 5.52
C VAL A 113 -2.25 1.60 5.73
N ALA A 114 -1.82 2.22 4.63
CA ALA A 114 -1.13 3.49 4.59
C ALA A 114 -1.48 4.21 3.28
N ASN A 115 -0.90 5.39 3.00
CA ASN A 115 -0.99 5.95 1.64
C ASN A 115 -0.05 5.20 0.68
N THR A 116 -0.11 5.52 -0.61
CA THR A 116 0.68 4.83 -1.65
C THR A 116 2.17 4.86 -1.36
N GLU A 117 2.71 6.02 -1.00
CA GLU A 117 4.14 6.18 -0.67
C GLU A 117 4.54 5.31 0.52
N GLY A 118 3.73 5.31 1.58
CA GLY A 118 3.97 4.49 2.78
C GLY A 118 3.96 2.99 2.46
N VAL A 119 3.04 2.52 1.61
CA VAL A 119 3.00 1.12 1.18
C VAL A 119 4.24 0.77 0.36
N LEU A 120 4.63 1.60 -0.59
CA LEU A 120 5.84 1.38 -1.39
C LEU A 120 7.09 1.32 -0.52
N HIS A 121 7.22 2.21 0.46
CA HIS A 121 8.32 2.20 1.43
C HIS A 121 8.34 0.90 2.27
N MET A 122 7.19 0.41 2.72
CA MET A 122 7.12 -0.88 3.43
C MET A 122 7.55 -2.06 2.55
N VAL A 123 7.18 -2.08 1.26
CA VAL A 123 7.66 -3.10 0.30
C VAL A 123 9.17 -3.02 0.14
N GLU A 124 9.72 -1.82 -0.06
CA GLU A 124 11.16 -1.61 -0.22
C GLU A 124 11.98 -2.08 0.98
N ASN A 125 11.45 -1.89 2.18
CA ASN A 125 12.11 -2.29 3.43
C ASN A 125 11.83 -3.75 3.83
N ASN A 126 11.11 -4.53 3.01
CA ASN A 126 10.67 -5.89 3.35
C ASN A 126 9.85 -5.98 4.64
N GLU A 127 9.10 -4.96 4.97
CA GLU A 127 8.18 -4.96 6.10
C GLU A 127 6.88 -5.69 5.77
N ILE A 128 6.51 -5.70 4.48
CA ILE A 128 5.37 -6.43 3.92
C ILE A 128 5.79 -7.31 2.73
N ASP A 129 4.97 -8.28 2.40
CA ASP A 129 5.24 -9.22 1.30
C ASP A 129 4.76 -8.67 -0.04
N ILE A 130 3.55 -8.15 -0.07
CA ILE A 130 2.89 -7.60 -1.24
C ILE A 130 2.25 -6.28 -0.85
N GLY A 131 2.41 -5.26 -1.68
CA GLY A 131 1.65 -4.02 -1.64
C GLY A 131 0.60 -4.00 -2.74
N ILE A 132 -0.56 -3.39 -2.47
CA ILE A 132 -1.57 -3.11 -3.47
C ILE A 132 -1.83 -1.61 -3.41
N VAL A 133 -1.50 -0.92 -4.50
CA VAL A 133 -1.47 0.54 -4.54
C VAL A 133 -2.22 1.10 -5.72
N GLU A 134 -2.59 2.34 -5.61
CA GLU A 134 -3.24 3.14 -6.63
C GLU A 134 -2.25 4.11 -7.28
N GLY A 135 -2.38 4.27 -8.60
CA GLY A 135 -1.55 5.17 -9.39
C GLY A 135 -0.25 4.54 -9.91
N PRO A 136 0.57 5.33 -10.58
CA PRO A 136 1.79 4.85 -11.23
C PRO A 136 2.87 4.48 -10.21
N VAL A 137 3.58 3.38 -10.48
CA VAL A 137 4.71 2.93 -9.65
C VAL A 137 6.01 3.10 -10.42
N GLY A 138 6.78 4.13 -10.07
CA GLY A 138 8.03 4.50 -10.77
C GLY A 138 9.30 3.75 -10.32
N ASN A 139 9.22 2.84 -9.35
CA ASN A 139 10.40 2.21 -8.76
C ASN A 139 10.86 0.96 -9.52
N LYS A 140 12.08 1.02 -10.09
CA LYS A 140 12.68 -0.08 -10.89
C LYS A 140 13.05 -1.32 -10.07
N ASN A 141 13.18 -1.22 -8.76
CA ASN A 141 13.51 -2.35 -7.87
C ASN A 141 12.27 -3.19 -7.54
N LEU A 142 11.09 -2.63 -7.77
CA LEU A 142 9.83 -3.30 -7.55
C LEU A 142 9.32 -3.94 -8.85
N VAL A 143 8.56 -5.01 -8.70
CA VAL A 143 7.68 -5.52 -9.74
C VAL A 143 6.33 -4.85 -9.52
N SER A 144 5.78 -4.24 -10.55
CA SER A 144 4.43 -3.68 -10.55
C SER A 144 3.62 -4.37 -11.64
N LYS A 145 2.45 -4.87 -11.27
CA LYS A 145 1.47 -5.46 -12.20
C LYS A 145 0.15 -4.73 -12.03
N VAL A 146 -0.36 -4.15 -13.11
CA VAL A 146 -1.70 -3.54 -13.14
C VAL A 146 -2.75 -4.65 -13.02
N CYS A 147 -3.74 -4.45 -12.14
CA CYS A 147 -4.86 -5.36 -11.92
C CYS A 147 -6.12 -4.89 -12.63
N TRP A 148 -6.64 -3.74 -12.24
CA TRP A 148 -7.85 -3.13 -12.84
C TRP A 148 -7.78 -1.62 -12.72
N ASP A 149 -8.66 -0.95 -13.48
CA ASP A 149 -8.78 0.50 -13.42
C ASP A 149 -9.87 0.92 -12.43
N ASP A 150 -9.64 2.02 -11.75
CA ASP A 150 -10.53 2.69 -10.82
C ASP A 150 -10.90 4.06 -11.38
N GLU A 151 -12.17 4.45 -11.29
CA GLU A 151 -12.63 5.77 -11.70
C GLU A 151 -12.58 6.74 -10.53
N LEU A 152 -12.04 7.92 -10.77
CA LEU A 152 -12.09 9.06 -9.86
C LEU A 152 -13.22 10.00 -10.28
N VAL A 153 -14.09 10.36 -9.36
CA VAL A 153 -15.26 11.21 -9.58
C VAL A 153 -15.21 12.41 -8.66
N ILE A 154 -15.80 13.52 -9.12
CA ILE A 154 -16.03 14.68 -8.27
C ILE A 154 -17.15 14.34 -7.29
N VAL A 155 -16.94 14.68 -6.02
CA VAL A 155 -17.87 14.42 -4.92
C VAL A 155 -18.33 15.74 -4.33
N THR A 156 -19.65 15.89 -4.21
CA THR A 156 -20.31 17.11 -3.72
C THR A 156 -21.44 16.77 -2.76
N PRO A 157 -21.94 17.75 -1.98
CA PRO A 157 -23.27 17.64 -1.36
C PRO A 157 -24.35 17.42 -2.43
N PRO A 158 -25.53 16.82 -2.10
CA PRO A 158 -26.56 16.45 -3.07
C PRO A 158 -27.11 17.62 -3.88
N GLU A 159 -27.27 18.80 -3.27
CA GLU A 159 -27.87 19.99 -3.90
C GLU A 159 -26.83 21.03 -4.39
N HIS A 160 -25.57 20.58 -4.54
CA HIS A 160 -24.48 21.46 -4.95
C HIS A 160 -24.71 21.98 -6.39
N PRO A 161 -24.39 23.27 -6.70
CA PRO A 161 -24.63 23.86 -8.04
C PRO A 161 -24.06 23.05 -9.21
N LEU A 162 -22.91 22.40 -9.02
CA LEU A 162 -22.29 21.54 -10.02
C LEU A 162 -23.16 20.34 -10.44
N THR A 163 -24.12 19.89 -9.60
CA THR A 163 -25.02 18.76 -9.94
C THR A 163 -26.06 19.09 -10.97
N GLN A 164 -26.24 20.37 -11.28
CA GLN A 164 -27.30 20.85 -12.22
C GLN A 164 -26.88 20.78 -13.69
N ASN A 165 -25.57 20.71 -13.98
CA ASN A 165 -25.06 20.68 -15.34
C ASN A 165 -23.96 19.59 -15.46
N PRO A 166 -23.82 18.95 -16.64
CA PRO A 166 -22.66 18.09 -16.91
C PRO A 166 -21.36 18.89 -16.80
N ILE A 167 -20.34 18.30 -16.22
CA ILE A 167 -19.02 18.90 -16.10
C ILE A 167 -18.22 18.59 -17.37
N SER A 168 -17.70 19.65 -18.01
CA SER A 168 -16.92 19.54 -19.24
C SER A 168 -15.41 19.45 -18.99
N GLY A 169 -14.96 19.67 -17.75
CA GLY A 169 -13.55 19.62 -17.40
C GLY A 169 -13.22 20.15 -16.01
N ILE A 170 -11.93 20.12 -15.69
CA ILE A 170 -11.42 20.48 -14.37
C ILE A 170 -11.64 21.96 -14.03
N ASP A 171 -11.71 22.83 -15.03
CA ASP A 171 -11.84 24.28 -14.82
C ASP A 171 -13.11 24.67 -14.04
N GLU A 172 -14.16 23.86 -14.15
CA GLU A 172 -15.44 24.13 -13.49
C GLU A 172 -15.38 23.95 -11.96
N ILE A 173 -14.38 23.23 -11.46
CA ILE A 173 -14.23 22.99 -10.01
C ILE A 173 -13.27 23.97 -9.35
N LEU A 174 -12.48 24.74 -10.11
CA LEU A 174 -11.42 25.61 -9.57
C LEU A 174 -11.95 26.72 -8.66
N GLU A 175 -13.19 27.17 -8.87
CA GLU A 175 -13.79 28.24 -8.07
C GLU A 175 -14.36 27.77 -6.73
N TYR A 176 -14.53 26.45 -6.56
CA TYR A 176 -15.13 25.88 -5.34
C TYR A 176 -14.08 25.54 -4.31
N PRO A 177 -14.39 25.65 -3.00
CA PRO A 177 -13.51 25.13 -1.95
C PRO A 177 -13.20 23.65 -2.20
N PHE A 178 -11.92 23.32 -2.29
CA PHE A 178 -11.49 21.96 -2.59
C PHE A 178 -10.81 21.32 -1.38
N ILE A 179 -11.19 20.07 -1.10
CA ILE A 179 -10.64 19.25 -0.02
C ILE A 179 -9.76 18.16 -0.66
N SER A 180 -8.46 18.21 -0.38
CA SER A 180 -7.48 17.28 -0.97
C SER A 180 -7.14 16.11 -0.06
N ARG A 181 -6.57 15.07 -0.66
CA ARG A 181 -5.79 14.05 0.05
C ARG A 181 -4.41 14.61 0.40
N GLU A 182 -3.80 13.98 1.38
CA GLU A 182 -2.45 14.28 1.87
C GLU A 182 -1.38 13.97 0.82
N GLU A 183 -0.20 14.53 1.03
CA GLU A 183 1.00 14.21 0.25
C GLU A 183 1.37 12.72 0.34
N GLY A 184 1.83 12.12 -0.76
CA GLY A 184 2.09 10.68 -0.87
C GLY A 184 0.85 9.83 -1.13
N SER A 185 -0.33 10.44 -1.29
CA SER A 185 -1.56 9.76 -1.72
C SER A 185 -1.58 9.58 -3.24
N GLY A 186 -1.74 8.35 -3.72
CA GLY A 186 -1.90 8.07 -5.15
C GLY A 186 -3.14 8.75 -5.77
N THR A 187 -4.19 9.02 -4.99
CA THR A 187 -5.33 9.84 -5.46
C THR A 187 -4.89 11.26 -5.77
N ARG A 188 -4.12 11.88 -4.87
CA ARG A 188 -3.59 13.22 -5.07
C ARG A 188 -2.67 13.28 -6.29
N ASP A 189 -1.78 12.32 -6.44
CA ASP A 189 -0.84 12.29 -7.56
C ASP A 189 -1.56 12.24 -8.91
N VAL A 190 -2.60 11.42 -9.03
CA VAL A 190 -3.43 11.33 -10.25
C VAL A 190 -4.19 12.62 -10.53
N ILE A 191 -4.69 13.30 -9.49
CA ILE A 191 -5.32 14.62 -9.64
C ILE A 191 -4.31 15.66 -10.12
N LEU A 192 -3.08 15.64 -9.58
CA LEU A 192 -2.01 16.55 -10.00
C LEU A 192 -1.62 16.32 -11.47
N ASP A 193 -1.45 15.06 -11.89
CA ASP A 193 -1.16 14.70 -13.28
C ASP A 193 -2.29 15.15 -14.22
N TYR A 194 -3.54 15.02 -13.79
CA TYR A 194 -4.70 15.47 -14.56
C TYR A 194 -4.73 17.01 -14.70
N LEU A 195 -4.50 17.76 -13.61
CA LEU A 195 -4.38 19.22 -13.63
C LEU A 195 -3.28 19.64 -14.61
N GLN A 196 -2.09 19.05 -14.51
CA GLN A 196 -0.96 19.35 -15.40
C GLN A 196 -1.29 19.09 -16.87
N SER A 197 -2.00 17.99 -17.16
CA SER A 197 -2.45 17.67 -18.53
C SER A 197 -3.42 18.69 -19.10
N ALA A 198 -4.21 19.34 -18.23
CA ALA A 198 -5.10 20.44 -18.57
C ALA A 198 -4.42 21.83 -18.57
N GLY A 199 -3.07 21.87 -18.36
CA GLY A 199 -2.31 23.12 -18.27
C GLY A 199 -2.57 23.92 -17.00
N ARG A 200 -2.97 23.24 -15.94
CA ARG A 200 -3.24 23.79 -14.60
C ARG A 200 -2.21 23.29 -13.58
N ASP A 201 -2.15 23.98 -12.44
CA ASP A 201 -1.33 23.63 -11.30
C ASP A 201 -2.21 23.45 -10.05
N ILE A 202 -1.69 22.79 -9.01
CA ILE A 202 -2.40 22.62 -7.74
C ILE A 202 -2.74 23.98 -7.09
N SER A 203 -1.95 25.02 -7.34
CA SER A 203 -2.20 26.38 -6.87
C SER A 203 -3.42 27.05 -7.53
N ASP A 204 -3.94 26.48 -8.64
CA ASP A 204 -5.15 26.95 -9.26
C ASP A 204 -6.41 26.42 -8.54
N LEU A 205 -6.29 25.34 -7.76
CA LEU A 205 -7.37 24.84 -6.90
C LEU A 205 -7.53 25.76 -5.68
N ASN A 206 -8.77 26.05 -5.33
CA ASN A 206 -9.11 26.70 -4.06
C ASN A 206 -8.96 25.70 -2.89
N LEU A 207 -7.74 25.26 -2.62
CA LEU A 207 -7.42 24.27 -1.61
C LEU A 207 -7.66 24.81 -0.21
N THR A 208 -8.70 24.30 0.48
CA THR A 208 -9.09 24.77 1.81
C THR A 208 -8.69 23.81 2.93
N MET A 209 -8.65 22.50 2.66
CA MET A 209 -8.36 21.46 3.65
C MET A 209 -7.60 20.30 3.01
N GLU A 210 -6.85 19.58 3.85
CA GLU A 210 -6.14 18.35 3.49
C GLU A 210 -6.41 17.28 4.54
N PHE A 211 -6.80 16.07 4.10
CA PHE A 211 -7.09 14.94 4.99
C PHE A 211 -6.42 13.64 4.51
N GLY A 212 -5.98 12.82 5.47
CA GLY A 212 -5.31 11.54 5.22
C GLY A 212 -6.26 10.35 4.94
N SER A 213 -7.57 10.56 4.87
CA SER A 213 -8.53 9.45 4.74
C SER A 213 -9.73 9.86 3.88
N PRO A 214 -10.18 8.97 2.96
CA PRO A 214 -11.41 9.19 2.18
C PRO A 214 -12.64 9.41 3.07
N GLU A 215 -12.75 8.71 4.20
CA GLU A 215 -13.86 8.87 5.15
C GLU A 215 -13.94 10.29 5.73
N SER A 216 -12.79 10.87 6.10
CA SER A 216 -12.74 12.25 6.60
C SER A 216 -13.15 13.24 5.52
N ILE A 217 -12.73 13.03 4.27
CA ILE A 217 -13.11 13.86 3.13
C ILE A 217 -14.60 13.75 2.87
N LYS A 218 -15.17 12.54 2.79
CA LYS A 218 -16.61 12.33 2.60
C LYS A 218 -17.44 13.05 3.66
N SER A 219 -17.02 12.94 4.92
CA SER A 219 -17.66 13.63 6.04
C SER A 219 -17.60 15.15 5.90
N ALA A 220 -16.48 15.70 5.47
CA ALA A 220 -16.30 17.12 5.26
C ALA A 220 -17.14 17.64 4.06
N VAL A 221 -17.19 16.88 2.96
CA VAL A 221 -18.05 17.21 1.81
C VAL A 221 -19.52 17.16 2.21
N ALA A 222 -19.95 16.13 2.95
CA ALA A 222 -21.34 16.04 3.44
C ALA A 222 -21.71 17.19 4.39
N ALA A 223 -20.72 17.78 5.07
CA ALA A 223 -20.89 18.98 5.91
C ALA A 223 -20.81 20.31 5.13
N ASP A 224 -20.78 20.25 3.79
CA ASP A 224 -20.70 21.41 2.90
C ASP A 224 -19.45 22.29 3.10
N LEU A 225 -18.32 21.65 3.47
CA LEU A 225 -17.05 22.36 3.65
C LEU A 225 -16.26 22.52 2.34
N GLY A 226 -16.73 21.92 1.26
CA GLY A 226 -16.14 21.96 -0.07
C GLY A 226 -16.45 20.72 -0.87
N ILE A 227 -15.79 20.61 -2.02
CA ILE A 227 -15.89 19.46 -2.93
C ILE A 227 -14.57 18.68 -2.92
N SER A 228 -14.57 17.46 -3.46
CA SER A 228 -13.35 16.66 -3.60
C SER A 228 -13.41 15.80 -4.86
N ILE A 229 -12.29 15.14 -5.17
CA ILE A 229 -12.23 14.05 -6.15
C ILE A 229 -11.80 12.78 -5.41
N LEU A 230 -12.63 11.74 -5.48
CA LEU A 230 -12.43 10.47 -4.79
C LEU A 230 -12.69 9.28 -5.74
N SER A 231 -12.20 8.11 -5.35
CA SER A 231 -12.54 6.84 -6.01
C SER A 231 -14.02 6.54 -5.87
N ILE A 232 -14.65 6.14 -6.98
CA ILE A 232 -16.03 5.69 -6.99
C ILE A 232 -16.26 4.51 -6.03
N ALA A 233 -15.26 3.65 -5.85
CA ALA A 233 -15.33 2.51 -4.93
C ALA A 233 -15.54 2.90 -3.46
N THR A 234 -15.31 4.17 -3.10
CA THR A 234 -15.47 4.66 -1.72
C THR A 234 -16.88 5.18 -1.42
N LEU A 235 -17.75 5.29 -2.43
CA LEU A 235 -18.98 6.12 -2.37
C LEU A 235 -20.28 5.34 -2.26
N ASP A 236 -20.28 4.02 -2.37
CA ASP A 236 -21.48 3.19 -2.47
C ASP A 236 -22.52 3.50 -1.39
N LYS A 237 -22.08 3.65 -0.14
CA LYS A 237 -22.98 3.91 1.00
C LYS A 237 -23.57 5.30 0.96
N GLU A 238 -22.74 6.31 0.73
CA GLU A 238 -23.16 7.71 0.73
C GLU A 238 -24.10 8.02 -0.44
N LEU A 239 -23.84 7.43 -1.61
CA LEU A 239 -24.71 7.55 -2.77
C LEU A 239 -26.04 6.85 -2.54
N ALA A 240 -26.04 5.63 -1.99
CA ALA A 240 -27.26 4.89 -1.67
C ALA A 240 -28.14 5.60 -0.63
N LEU A 241 -27.52 6.32 0.30
CA LEU A 241 -28.21 7.10 1.33
C LEU A 241 -28.56 8.53 0.89
N GLY A 242 -28.14 8.96 -0.31
CA GLY A 242 -28.34 10.34 -0.80
C GLY A 242 -27.60 11.40 0.01
N MET A 243 -26.51 11.02 0.68
CA MET A 243 -25.70 11.94 1.50
C MET A 243 -24.70 12.73 0.66
N LEU A 244 -24.29 12.17 -0.48
CA LEU A 244 -23.37 12.77 -1.43
C LEU A 244 -23.89 12.59 -2.85
N SER A 245 -23.43 13.43 -3.76
CA SER A 245 -23.57 13.28 -5.21
C SER A 245 -22.22 13.07 -5.86
N LYS A 246 -22.20 12.36 -6.98
CA LYS A 246 -21.02 12.17 -7.81
C LYS A 246 -21.21 12.77 -9.19
N LEU A 247 -20.14 13.27 -9.78
CA LEU A 247 -20.07 13.77 -11.13
C LEU A 247 -18.84 13.21 -11.81
N SER A 248 -19.00 12.54 -12.95
CA SER A 248 -17.86 12.06 -13.75
C SER A 248 -17.26 13.21 -14.54
N LEU A 249 -15.94 13.20 -14.67
CA LEU A 249 -15.22 14.11 -15.57
C LEU A 249 -15.35 13.63 -17.02
N ASP A 250 -15.22 14.53 -17.97
CA ASP A 250 -15.18 14.22 -19.40
C ASP A 250 -13.84 14.71 -19.99
N PRO A 251 -12.93 13.81 -20.44
CA PRO A 251 -13.02 12.35 -20.34
C PRO A 251 -12.95 11.82 -18.90
N PRO A 252 -13.42 10.58 -18.65
CA PRO A 252 -13.35 9.99 -17.32
C PRO A 252 -11.93 9.93 -16.78
N LEU A 253 -11.74 10.32 -15.53
CA LEU A 253 -10.45 10.23 -14.86
C LEU A 253 -10.29 8.84 -14.25
N THR A 254 -9.41 8.03 -14.83
CA THR A 254 -9.14 6.67 -14.37
C THR A 254 -7.70 6.53 -13.89
N ARG A 255 -7.46 5.54 -13.03
CA ARG A 255 -6.14 5.18 -12.53
C ARG A 255 -6.00 3.68 -12.36
N PRO A 256 -4.80 3.11 -12.56
CA PRO A 256 -4.59 1.70 -12.33
C PRO A 256 -4.48 1.39 -10.83
N PHE A 257 -5.06 0.26 -10.41
CA PHE A 257 -4.68 -0.43 -9.19
C PHE A 257 -3.60 -1.44 -9.53
N SER A 258 -2.52 -1.43 -8.78
CA SER A 258 -1.32 -2.22 -9.07
C SER A 258 -0.90 -3.05 -7.86
N ILE A 259 -0.55 -4.30 -8.13
CA ILE A 259 0.14 -5.16 -7.15
C ILE A 259 1.63 -4.90 -7.26
N VAL A 260 2.27 -4.66 -6.12
CA VAL A 260 3.71 -4.38 -6.04
C VAL A 260 4.41 -5.30 -5.06
N TYR A 261 5.59 -5.77 -5.43
CA TYR A 261 6.46 -6.57 -4.57
C TYR A 261 7.93 -6.44 -5.00
N GLN A 262 8.85 -6.81 -4.13
CA GLN A 262 10.27 -6.75 -4.47
C GLN A 262 10.64 -7.79 -5.53
N ARG A 263 11.42 -7.37 -6.54
CA ARG A 263 11.88 -8.22 -7.65
C ARG A 263 12.71 -9.41 -7.19
N GLN A 264 13.53 -9.23 -6.17
CA GLN A 264 14.48 -10.23 -5.67
C GLN A 264 14.04 -10.85 -4.34
N LYS A 265 12.77 -10.66 -3.95
CA LYS A 265 12.26 -11.26 -2.71
C LYS A 265 12.00 -12.73 -2.93
N PHE A 266 12.52 -13.53 -2.00
CA PHE A 266 12.05 -14.92 -1.86
C PHE A 266 10.54 -14.92 -1.57
N ARG A 267 9.79 -15.73 -2.30
CA ARG A 267 8.34 -15.80 -2.18
C ARG A 267 7.91 -17.06 -1.45
N LEU A 268 7.17 -16.88 -0.36
CA LEU A 268 6.46 -17.96 0.30
C LEU A 268 5.29 -18.42 -0.57
N ARG A 269 4.90 -19.69 -0.46
CA ARG A 269 3.77 -20.23 -1.23
C ARG A 269 2.49 -19.44 -1.01
N ALA A 270 2.20 -19.00 0.22
CA ALA A 270 1.06 -18.12 0.51
C ALA A 270 1.09 -16.82 -0.32
N MET A 271 2.29 -16.26 -0.57
CA MET A 271 2.46 -15.10 -1.44
C MET A 271 2.18 -15.44 -2.91
N ASP A 272 2.72 -16.55 -3.43
CA ASP A 272 2.49 -16.96 -4.83
C ASP A 272 1.01 -17.27 -5.07
N GLU A 273 0.37 -18.02 -4.17
CA GLU A 273 -1.07 -18.34 -4.25
C GLU A 273 -1.94 -17.08 -4.14
N PHE A 274 -1.53 -16.08 -3.33
CA PHE A 274 -2.24 -14.81 -3.26
C PHE A 274 -2.10 -14.01 -4.54
N LEU A 275 -0.92 -13.98 -5.16
CA LEU A 275 -0.70 -13.32 -6.45
C LEU A 275 -1.57 -13.96 -7.54
N GLU A 276 -1.56 -15.29 -7.65
CA GLU A 276 -2.38 -16.02 -8.62
C GLU A 276 -3.88 -15.80 -8.37
N PHE A 277 -4.32 -15.86 -7.12
CA PHE A 277 -5.70 -15.61 -6.72
C PHE A 277 -6.16 -14.20 -7.10
N THR A 278 -5.32 -13.19 -6.81
CA THR A 278 -5.65 -11.80 -7.09
C THR A 278 -5.62 -11.53 -8.60
N GLU A 279 -4.68 -12.11 -9.34
CA GLU A 279 -4.63 -12.00 -10.81
C GLU A 279 -5.91 -12.58 -11.46
N ALA A 280 -6.39 -13.74 -10.98
CA ALA A 280 -7.65 -14.32 -11.46
C ALA A 280 -8.84 -13.39 -11.16
N HIS A 281 -8.92 -12.84 -9.94
CA HIS A 281 -9.96 -11.91 -9.54
C HIS A 281 -9.92 -10.59 -10.35
N CYS A 282 -8.72 -10.11 -10.72
CA CYS A 282 -8.55 -8.95 -11.60
C CYS A 282 -9.14 -9.20 -13.00
N VAL A 283 -8.91 -10.38 -13.58
CA VAL A 283 -9.45 -10.73 -14.91
C VAL A 283 -10.98 -10.80 -14.89
N GLU A 284 -11.56 -11.36 -13.83
CA GLU A 284 -13.03 -11.45 -13.69
C GLU A 284 -13.67 -10.06 -13.59
N LYS A 285 -13.08 -9.13 -12.83
CA LYS A 285 -13.57 -7.75 -12.74
C LYS A 285 -13.43 -6.97 -14.04
N GLN A 286 -12.34 -7.14 -14.79
CA GLN A 286 -12.17 -6.50 -16.09
C GLN A 286 -13.18 -7.02 -17.13
N ALA A 287 -13.63 -8.26 -17.02
CA ALA A 287 -14.63 -8.84 -17.92
C ALA A 287 -16.07 -8.42 -17.57
N ALA A 288 -16.31 -7.90 -16.35
CA ALA A 288 -17.62 -7.49 -15.86
C ALA A 288 -17.92 -5.98 -16.08
N ASN A 289 -16.90 -5.19 -16.42
CA ASN A 289 -17.00 -3.77 -16.80
C ASN A 289 -16.97 -3.63 -18.33
#